data_d8d4925a8c03835c323da93a3134fb51
#
_entry.id   d8d4925a8c03835c323da93a3134fb51
#
_cell.length_a   1.000
_cell.length_b   1.000
_cell.length_c   1.000
_cell.angle_alpha   90.00
_cell.angle_beta   90.00
_cell.angle_gamma   90.00
#
_symmetry.space_group_name_H-M   'P 1'
#
loop_
_entity.id
_entity.type
_entity.pdbx_description
1 polymer ?
#
loop_
_entity_poly.entity_id
_entity_poly.type
_entity_poly.pdbx_seq_one_letter_code
_entity_poly.pdbx_strand_id
1 'polypeptide(L)'
;MERTAPSLTGRGFARPRNLTPRSSEALVRRPAAERDGLPLLIEAQAPGLSLADWIREQGQSLHDDLNLAGGLLLRGFEVDSAERFRAAAAAFAPQLLDYKERSSPRSQVSGEVYTSTEHPLDQPIFLHNEQSYTADWPLYIMFHCQVAPREGGAPPVAANR
;
A
#
# COMPACT_ATOMS: atom_id res chain seq x y z
N MET A 1 -5.24 11.54 -74.24
CA MET A 1 -4.38 10.73 -73.37
C MET A 1 -4.76 11.02 -71.92
N GLU A 2 -5.63 10.21 -71.42
CA GLU A 2 -6.24 10.35 -70.10
C GLU A 2 -5.40 9.46 -69.11
N ARG A 3 -4.83 10.09 -68.07
CA ARG A 3 -4.07 9.37 -67.06
C ARG A 3 -4.99 9.03 -65.90
N THR A 4 -5.34 7.75 -65.82
CA THR A 4 -6.08 7.18 -64.70
C THR A 4 -5.19 7.09 -63.46
N ALA A 5 -5.62 7.71 -62.35
CA ALA A 5 -4.95 7.65 -61.06
C ALA A 5 -5.25 6.30 -60.34
N PRO A 6 -4.30 5.70 -59.61
CA PRO A 6 -4.53 4.45 -58.90
C PRO A 6 -5.35 4.69 -57.63
N SER A 7 -6.37 3.86 -57.43
CA SER A 7 -7.20 3.76 -56.26
C SER A 7 -6.39 3.24 -55.08
N LEU A 8 -6.32 4.04 -54.01
CA LEU A 8 -5.81 3.63 -52.68
C LEU A 8 -6.90 2.84 -51.97
N THR A 9 -6.91 1.53 -52.11
CA THR A 9 -7.71 0.64 -51.26
C THR A 9 -7.21 0.70 -49.81
N GLY A 10 -8.10 1.10 -48.92
CA GLY A 10 -7.83 1.32 -47.52
C GLY A 10 -7.25 0.10 -46.80
N ARG A 11 -6.15 0.32 -46.11
CA ARG A 11 -5.70 -0.55 -45.03
C ARG A 11 -6.72 -0.46 -43.88
N GLY A 12 -7.46 -1.53 -43.69
CA GLY A 12 -8.35 -1.66 -42.54
C GLY A 12 -7.57 -1.48 -41.25
N PHE A 13 -7.91 -0.45 -40.49
CA PHE A 13 -7.47 -0.32 -39.12
C PHE A 13 -8.03 -1.50 -38.34
N ALA A 14 -7.14 -2.36 -37.85
CA ALA A 14 -7.51 -3.42 -36.92
C ALA A 14 -8.17 -2.76 -35.70
N ARG A 15 -9.43 -3.15 -35.45
CA ARG A 15 -10.13 -2.72 -34.22
C ARG A 15 -9.25 -3.10 -33.03
N PRO A 16 -9.07 -2.17 -32.06
CA PRO A 16 -8.37 -2.52 -30.83
C PRO A 16 -9.07 -3.72 -30.19
N ARG A 17 -8.30 -4.77 -29.90
CA ARG A 17 -8.79 -5.90 -29.11
C ARG A 17 -9.31 -5.31 -27.79
N ASN A 18 -10.58 -5.56 -27.50
CA ASN A 18 -11.12 -5.36 -26.16
C ASN A 18 -10.25 -6.18 -25.20
N LEU A 19 -9.31 -5.52 -24.56
CA LEU A 19 -8.62 -6.06 -23.41
C LEU A 19 -9.69 -6.10 -22.31
N THR A 20 -10.25 -7.26 -22.03
CA THR A 20 -10.99 -7.51 -20.80
C THR A 20 -10.10 -7.04 -19.66
N PRO A 21 -10.57 -6.15 -18.73
CA PRO A 21 -9.80 -5.80 -17.57
C PRO A 21 -9.43 -7.10 -16.86
N ARG A 22 -8.13 -7.37 -16.72
CA ARG A 22 -7.68 -8.47 -15.87
C ARG A 22 -8.14 -8.09 -14.47
N SER A 23 -8.89 -8.98 -13.82
CA SER A 23 -9.22 -8.82 -12.41
C SER A 23 -7.95 -8.46 -11.65
N SER A 24 -8.00 -7.46 -10.79
CA SER A 24 -6.85 -7.05 -9.98
C SER A 24 -6.30 -8.21 -9.14
N GLU A 25 -7.13 -9.20 -8.82
CA GLU A 25 -6.73 -10.45 -8.16
C GLU A 25 -5.68 -11.24 -8.96
N ALA A 26 -5.75 -11.24 -10.30
CA ALA A 26 -4.74 -11.91 -11.15
C ALA A 26 -3.38 -11.21 -11.13
N LEU A 27 -3.34 -9.94 -10.70
CA LEU A 27 -2.14 -9.11 -10.64
C LEU A 27 -1.50 -9.07 -9.24
N VAL A 28 -2.10 -9.76 -8.27
CA VAL A 28 -1.63 -9.76 -6.88
C VAL A 28 -1.49 -11.19 -6.38
N ARG A 29 -0.34 -11.48 -5.77
CA ARG A 29 -0.05 -12.78 -5.16
C ARG A 29 -0.22 -12.70 -3.64
N ARG A 30 -0.93 -13.69 -3.09
CA ARG A 30 -1.02 -13.98 -1.66
C ARG A 30 -0.46 -15.38 -1.43
N PRO A 31 0.81 -15.53 -0.99
CA PRO A 31 1.41 -16.84 -0.77
C PRO A 31 0.62 -17.64 0.28
N ALA A 32 0.20 -18.85 -0.07
CA ALA A 32 -0.61 -19.69 0.83
C ALA A 32 0.14 -20.12 2.11
N ALA A 33 1.46 -20.27 2.02
CA ALA A 33 2.30 -20.68 3.13
C ALA A 33 2.44 -19.61 4.24
N GLU A 34 2.08 -18.38 3.95
CA GLU A 34 2.22 -17.22 4.86
C GLU A 34 0.87 -16.76 5.44
N ARG A 35 -0.23 -17.45 5.12
CA ARG A 35 -1.56 -17.05 5.62
C ARG A 35 -1.67 -17.08 7.14
N ASP A 36 -0.93 -17.97 7.80
CA ASP A 36 -0.87 -18.09 9.26
C ASP A 36 0.30 -17.30 9.86
N GLY A 37 1.11 -16.64 9.02
CA GLY A 37 2.26 -15.83 9.43
C GLY A 37 1.88 -14.36 9.68
N LEU A 38 2.56 -13.72 10.63
CA LEU A 38 2.48 -12.29 10.87
C LEU A 38 3.77 -11.62 10.34
N PRO A 39 3.65 -10.66 9.43
CA PRO A 39 2.47 -10.19 8.71
C PRO A 39 2.11 -11.06 7.50
N LEU A 40 0.86 -11.04 7.07
CA LEU A 40 0.46 -11.63 5.79
C LEU A 40 1.06 -10.81 4.63
N LEU A 41 1.88 -11.48 3.82
CA LEU A 41 2.48 -10.85 2.63
C LEU A 41 1.49 -10.83 1.46
N ILE A 42 1.35 -9.68 0.84
CA ILE A 42 0.57 -9.47 -0.39
C ILE A 42 1.46 -8.72 -1.39
N GLU A 43 1.72 -9.31 -2.56
CA GLU A 43 2.65 -8.76 -3.54
C GLU A 43 1.98 -8.44 -4.87
N ALA A 44 2.16 -7.21 -5.35
CA ALA A 44 1.84 -6.87 -6.74
C ALA A 44 2.80 -7.59 -7.70
N GLN A 45 2.24 -8.25 -8.71
CA GLN A 45 3.00 -9.00 -9.74
C GLN A 45 3.18 -8.20 -11.03
N ALA A 46 2.59 -7.00 -11.10
CA ALA A 46 2.72 -6.08 -12.21
C ALA A 46 3.23 -4.72 -11.73
N PRO A 47 4.14 -4.06 -12.46
CA PRO A 47 4.57 -2.71 -12.13
C PRO A 47 3.42 -1.70 -12.33
N GLY A 48 3.47 -0.59 -11.59
CA GLY A 48 2.52 0.51 -11.73
C GLY A 48 1.12 0.24 -11.16
N LEU A 49 0.94 -0.80 -10.34
CA LEU A 49 -0.34 -1.08 -9.71
C LEU A 49 -0.55 -0.11 -8.54
N SER A 50 -1.57 0.75 -8.66
CA SER A 50 -1.94 1.71 -7.62
C SER A 50 -2.45 0.98 -6.37
N LEU A 51 -1.77 1.21 -5.23
CA LEU A 51 -2.18 0.61 -3.97
C LEU A 51 -3.55 1.10 -3.51
N ALA A 52 -3.83 2.40 -3.66
CA ALA A 52 -5.11 2.98 -3.25
C ALA A 52 -6.30 2.40 -4.04
N ASP A 53 -6.12 2.21 -5.35
CA ASP A 53 -7.19 1.66 -6.19
C ASP A 53 -7.40 0.17 -5.89
N TRP A 54 -6.31 -0.57 -5.74
CA TRP A 54 -6.39 -1.98 -5.36
C TRP A 54 -7.06 -2.17 -4.00
N ILE A 55 -6.74 -1.35 -2.98
CA ILE A 55 -7.41 -1.41 -1.66
C ILE A 55 -8.91 -1.16 -1.80
N ARG A 56 -9.34 -0.18 -2.59
CA ARG A 56 -10.77 0.10 -2.82
C ARG A 56 -11.50 -1.09 -3.44
N GLU A 57 -10.84 -1.79 -4.37
CA GLU A 57 -11.40 -2.98 -5.01
C GLU A 57 -11.51 -4.17 -4.05
N GLN A 58 -10.56 -4.35 -3.12
CA GLN A 58 -10.60 -5.43 -2.13
C GLN A 58 -11.70 -5.24 -1.08
N GLY A 59 -11.99 -3.99 -0.71
CA GLY A 59 -13.04 -3.66 0.25
C GLY A 59 -12.92 -4.44 1.57
N GLN A 60 -13.98 -5.10 2.00
CA GLN A 60 -14.05 -5.81 3.28
C GLN A 60 -13.07 -6.99 3.37
N SER A 61 -12.75 -7.65 2.26
CA SER A 61 -11.87 -8.83 2.28
C SER A 61 -10.48 -8.54 2.82
N LEU A 62 -9.96 -7.31 2.59
CA LEU A 62 -8.66 -6.90 3.13
C LEU A 62 -8.69 -6.66 4.65
N HIS A 63 -9.81 -6.19 5.19
CA HIS A 63 -10.03 -6.09 6.63
C HIS A 63 -10.14 -7.48 7.28
N ASP A 64 -10.78 -8.42 6.61
CA ASP A 64 -10.89 -9.80 7.08
C ASP A 64 -9.50 -10.48 7.11
N ASP A 65 -8.68 -10.26 6.06
CA ASP A 65 -7.29 -10.72 6.03
C ASP A 65 -6.46 -10.11 7.18
N LEU A 66 -6.62 -8.80 7.44
CA LEU A 66 -5.93 -8.13 8.55
C LEU A 66 -6.36 -8.70 9.91
N ASN A 67 -7.66 -8.89 10.12
CA ASN A 67 -8.19 -9.45 11.37
C ASN A 67 -7.71 -10.88 11.61
N LEU A 68 -7.59 -11.68 10.55
CA LEU A 68 -7.10 -13.05 10.62
C LEU A 68 -5.59 -13.09 10.90
N ALA A 69 -4.79 -12.31 10.15
CA ALA A 69 -3.34 -12.35 10.21
C ALA A 69 -2.74 -11.45 11.31
N GLY A 70 -3.45 -10.39 11.74
CA GLY A 70 -2.96 -9.40 12.70
C GLY A 70 -2.06 -8.33 12.09
N GLY A 71 -1.62 -8.47 10.85
CA GLY A 71 -0.83 -7.50 10.10
C GLY A 71 -0.73 -7.85 8.63
N LEU A 72 -0.64 -6.83 7.78
CA LEU A 72 -0.47 -6.97 6.34
C LEU A 72 0.85 -6.32 5.90
N LEU A 73 1.59 -6.98 5.03
CA LEU A 73 2.77 -6.46 4.36
C LEU A 73 2.50 -6.36 2.86
N LEU A 74 2.32 -5.14 2.36
CA LEU A 74 1.98 -4.86 0.97
C LEU A 74 3.26 -4.48 0.21
N ARG A 75 3.65 -5.24 -0.81
CA ARG A 75 4.87 -5.05 -1.59
C ARG A 75 4.61 -4.90 -3.08
N GLY A 76 5.52 -4.20 -3.77
CA GLY A 76 5.51 -4.08 -5.22
C GLY A 76 4.44 -3.16 -5.80
N PHE A 77 3.62 -2.54 -4.97
CA PHE A 77 2.66 -1.53 -5.39
C PHE A 77 3.33 -0.17 -5.64
N GLU A 78 2.71 0.64 -6.48
CA GLU A 78 3.18 1.99 -6.75
C GLU A 78 2.78 2.95 -5.61
N VAL A 79 3.73 3.16 -4.68
CA VAL A 79 3.63 4.13 -3.57
C VAL A 79 4.98 4.82 -3.47
N ASP A 80 5.18 5.90 -4.21
CA ASP A 80 6.46 6.60 -4.34
C ASP A 80 6.46 7.97 -3.66
N SER A 81 5.35 8.38 -3.05
CA SER A 81 5.22 9.65 -2.35
C SER A 81 4.33 9.55 -1.10
N ALA A 82 4.45 10.54 -0.21
CA ALA A 82 3.61 10.64 0.98
C ALA A 82 2.13 10.81 0.61
N GLU A 83 1.83 11.52 -0.49
CA GLU A 83 0.46 11.73 -0.99
C GLU A 83 -0.16 10.41 -1.45
N ARG A 84 0.60 9.57 -2.17
CA ARG A 84 0.12 8.24 -2.59
C ARG A 84 -0.04 7.30 -1.41
N PHE A 85 0.87 7.36 -0.43
CA PHE A 85 0.71 6.63 0.82
C PHE A 85 -0.54 7.09 1.58
N ARG A 86 -0.76 8.40 1.72
CA ARG A 86 -1.96 8.96 2.34
C ARG A 86 -3.23 8.49 1.64
N ALA A 87 -3.25 8.50 0.29
CA ALA A 87 -4.39 8.02 -0.50
C ALA A 87 -4.68 6.53 -0.26
N ALA A 88 -3.64 5.71 -0.12
CA ALA A 88 -3.78 4.29 0.21
C ALA A 88 -4.31 4.09 1.63
N ALA A 89 -3.78 4.84 2.60
CA ALA A 89 -4.25 4.81 3.99
C ALA A 89 -5.73 5.23 4.09
N ALA A 90 -6.14 6.31 3.41
CA ALA A 90 -7.52 6.77 3.37
C ALA A 90 -8.46 5.80 2.62
N ALA A 91 -7.95 5.03 1.65
CA ALA A 91 -8.72 3.99 0.98
C ALA A 91 -9.01 2.81 1.90
N PHE A 92 -8.08 2.50 2.83
CA PHE A 92 -8.25 1.44 3.83
C PHE A 92 -9.09 1.91 5.02
N ALA A 93 -8.78 3.10 5.56
CA ALA A 93 -9.46 3.69 6.71
C ALA A 93 -9.81 5.16 6.40
N PRO A 94 -11.09 5.47 6.08
CA PRO A 94 -11.48 6.81 5.62
C PRO A 94 -11.24 7.94 6.63
N GLN A 95 -11.21 7.60 7.93
CA GLN A 95 -10.95 8.55 9.00
C GLN A 95 -9.52 8.37 9.50
N LEU A 96 -8.60 9.15 8.96
CA LEU A 96 -7.24 9.22 9.46
C LEU A 96 -7.20 10.15 10.68
N LEU A 97 -6.46 9.75 11.73
CA LEU A 97 -6.32 10.54 12.94
C LEU A 97 -5.09 11.45 12.85
N ASP A 98 -5.27 12.68 13.31
CA ASP A 98 -4.14 13.57 13.59
C ASP A 98 -3.33 13.08 14.79
N TYR A 99 -2.01 13.15 14.68
CA TYR A 99 -1.11 12.87 15.80
C TYR A 99 -1.05 14.08 16.76
N LYS A 100 -2.01 14.17 17.69
CA LYS A 100 -2.18 15.32 18.60
C LYS A 100 -1.30 15.23 19.83
N GLU A 101 -1.23 14.07 20.46
CA GLU A 101 -0.48 13.84 21.70
C GLU A 101 0.89 13.26 21.37
N ARG A 102 1.91 14.13 21.35
CA ARG A 102 3.26 13.78 20.90
C ARG A 102 4.11 13.28 22.06
N SER A 103 4.28 11.98 22.20
CA SER A 103 5.26 11.40 23.13
C SER A 103 6.69 11.44 22.58
N SER A 104 6.86 11.58 21.26
CA SER A 104 8.15 11.67 20.58
C SER A 104 8.10 12.63 19.39
N PRO A 105 9.23 13.28 19.05
CA PRO A 105 9.30 14.18 17.90
C PRO A 105 8.95 13.45 16.61
N ARG A 106 8.00 14.00 15.85
CA ARG A 106 7.66 13.59 14.50
C ARG A 106 7.36 14.83 13.67
N SER A 107 7.78 14.82 12.43
CA SER A 107 7.49 15.90 11.47
C SER A 107 6.31 15.51 10.60
N GLN A 108 5.37 16.44 10.42
CA GLN A 108 4.28 16.27 9.46
C GLN A 108 4.84 16.34 8.05
N VAL A 109 4.53 15.36 7.21
CA VAL A 109 5.00 15.28 5.82
C VAL A 109 3.89 15.69 4.86
N SER A 110 2.70 15.13 5.01
CA SER A 110 1.53 15.42 4.14
C SER A 110 0.25 15.03 4.86
N GLY A 111 -0.61 16.00 5.18
CA GLY A 111 -1.86 15.72 5.91
C GLY A 111 -1.60 14.94 7.20
N GLU A 112 -2.26 13.82 7.37
CA GLU A 112 -2.14 12.93 8.54
C GLU A 112 -0.93 11.97 8.46
N VAL A 113 0.01 12.19 7.51
CA VAL A 113 1.25 11.44 7.36
C VAL A 113 2.40 12.15 8.07
N TYR A 114 3.08 11.40 8.93
CA TYR A 114 4.20 11.87 9.75
C TYR A 114 5.44 11.02 9.50
N THR A 115 6.63 11.58 9.79
CA THR A 115 7.85 10.77 9.87
C THR A 115 7.70 9.72 10.97
N SER A 116 8.45 8.62 10.87
CA SER A 116 8.60 7.70 12.00
C SER A 116 9.30 8.41 13.15
N THR A 117 9.23 7.83 14.34
CA THR A 117 9.86 8.39 15.56
C THR A 117 11.35 8.62 15.35
N GLU A 118 11.80 9.83 15.63
CA GLU A 118 13.22 10.16 15.77
C GLU A 118 13.68 9.70 17.16
N HIS A 119 14.39 8.55 17.19
CA HIS A 119 14.90 7.95 18.42
C HIS A 119 16.42 7.77 18.29
N PRO A 120 17.21 7.96 19.38
CA PRO A 120 18.63 7.73 19.34
C PRO A 120 18.96 6.31 18.90
N LEU A 121 19.90 6.15 17.94
CA LEU A 121 20.23 4.88 17.32
C LEU A 121 20.85 3.85 18.29
N ASP A 122 21.39 4.33 19.40
CA ASP A 122 22.03 3.53 20.47
C ASP A 122 21.05 3.05 21.55
N GLN A 123 19.79 3.46 21.46
CA GLN A 123 18.77 3.09 22.43
C GLN A 123 17.75 2.12 21.82
N PRO A 124 17.45 0.99 22.46
CA PRO A 124 16.46 0.05 21.97
C PRO A 124 15.05 0.61 22.19
N ILE A 125 14.17 0.42 21.18
CA ILE A 125 12.74 0.64 21.33
C ILE A 125 12.10 -0.72 21.62
N PHE A 126 11.52 -0.87 22.81
CA PHE A 126 10.79 -2.08 23.18
C PHE A 126 9.47 -2.19 22.42
N LEU A 127 8.97 -3.42 22.29
CA LEU A 127 7.62 -3.66 21.75
C LEU A 127 6.59 -2.91 22.59
N HIS A 128 5.74 -2.14 21.93
CA HIS A 128 4.71 -1.32 22.53
C HIS A 128 3.50 -1.17 21.60
N ASN A 129 2.36 -0.87 22.17
CA ASN A 129 1.20 -0.46 21.39
C ASN A 129 1.26 1.05 21.15
N GLU A 130 1.06 1.45 19.91
CA GLU A 130 1.05 2.88 19.56
C GLU A 130 -0.08 3.60 20.27
N GLN A 131 0.23 4.77 20.84
CA GLN A 131 -0.72 5.64 21.55
C GLN A 131 -1.54 4.98 22.68
N SER A 132 -1.01 3.95 23.34
CA SER A 132 -1.68 3.26 24.45
C SER A 132 -1.93 4.15 25.69
N TYR A 133 -1.35 5.33 25.72
CA TYR A 133 -1.46 6.34 26.78
C TYR A 133 -2.49 7.44 26.48
N THR A 134 -3.14 7.43 25.31
CA THR A 134 -4.14 8.42 24.91
C THR A 134 -5.56 7.91 25.16
N ALA A 135 -6.53 8.83 25.30
CA ALA A 135 -7.93 8.48 25.41
C ALA A 135 -8.50 8.01 24.05
N ASP A 136 -7.98 8.58 22.96
CA ASP A 136 -8.35 8.24 21.57
C ASP A 136 -7.17 7.54 20.90
N TRP A 137 -7.16 6.22 20.88
CA TRP A 137 -6.11 5.44 20.20
C TRP A 137 -6.54 5.02 18.78
N PRO A 138 -5.60 4.89 17.84
CA PRO A 138 -5.90 4.44 16.50
C PRO A 138 -6.25 2.95 16.48
N LEU A 139 -7.26 2.57 15.69
CA LEU A 139 -7.58 1.17 15.43
C LEU A 139 -6.53 0.51 14.52
N TYR A 140 -5.96 1.28 13.61
CA TYR A 140 -4.94 0.83 12.65
C TYR A 140 -3.72 1.74 12.72
N ILE A 141 -2.54 1.14 12.58
CA ILE A 141 -1.30 1.87 12.33
C ILE A 141 -0.75 1.43 10.99
N MET A 142 -0.27 2.37 10.19
CA MET A 142 0.25 2.11 8.85
C MET A 142 1.62 2.73 8.69
N PHE A 143 2.54 1.99 8.07
CA PHE A 143 3.89 2.44 7.78
C PHE A 143 4.18 2.33 6.29
N HIS A 144 4.96 3.27 5.78
CA HIS A 144 5.50 3.25 4.44
C HIS A 144 7.02 3.40 4.50
N CYS A 145 7.74 2.46 3.90
CA CYS A 145 9.18 2.53 3.77
C CYS A 145 9.54 3.32 2.52
N GLN A 146 9.84 4.61 2.68
CA GLN A 146 10.22 5.49 1.57
C GLN A 146 11.64 5.20 1.07
N VAL A 147 12.56 4.89 2.00
CA VAL A 147 13.96 4.56 1.69
C VAL A 147 14.30 3.27 2.39
N ALA A 148 14.55 2.22 1.61
CA ALA A 148 14.96 0.95 2.16
C ALA A 148 16.42 1.04 2.68
N PRO A 149 16.73 0.52 3.87
CA PRO A 149 18.09 0.44 4.35
C PRO A 149 18.90 -0.56 3.50
N ARG A 150 20.21 -0.38 3.44
CA ARG A 150 21.10 -1.32 2.73
C ARG A 150 21.19 -2.67 3.43
N GLU A 151 21.16 -2.67 4.75
CA GLU A 151 21.19 -3.85 5.60
C GLU A 151 20.27 -3.66 6.79
N GLY A 152 19.63 -4.72 7.26
CA GLY A 152 18.74 -4.70 8.42
C GLY A 152 17.46 -3.90 8.22
N GLY A 153 17.05 -3.15 9.23
CA GLY A 153 15.93 -2.20 9.20
C GLY A 153 14.54 -2.84 9.21
N ALA A 154 14.43 -4.14 9.38
CA ALA A 154 13.13 -4.79 9.56
C ALA A 154 12.65 -4.61 11.02
N PRO A 155 11.60 -3.82 11.27
CA PRO A 155 11.07 -3.68 12.61
C PRO A 155 10.38 -4.98 13.04
N PRO A 156 10.56 -5.43 14.30
CA PRO A 156 9.81 -6.56 14.84
C PRO A 156 8.33 -6.17 15.00
N VAL A 157 7.44 -7.09 14.67
CA VAL A 157 5.99 -6.95 14.84
C VAL A 157 5.48 -8.12 15.66
N ALA A 158 4.63 -7.85 16.65
CA ALA A 158 3.99 -8.87 17.46
C ALA A 158 2.47 -8.61 17.54
N ALA A 159 1.68 -9.67 17.56
CA ALA A 159 0.24 -9.58 17.78
C ALA A 159 -0.08 -9.76 19.26
N ASN A 160 -0.91 -8.87 19.81
CA ASN A 160 -1.53 -9.05 21.11
C ASN A 160 -2.81 -9.88 20.92
N ARG A 161 -2.69 -11.18 21.02
CA ARG A 161 -3.83 -12.12 20.96
C ARG A 161 -3.89 -12.89 22.27
#